data_e164820e2e34ddc5b989d272f408b184
#
_entry.id   e164820e2e34ddc5b989d272f408b184
#
_cell.length_a   1.000
_cell.length_b   1.000
_cell.length_c   1.000
_cell.angle_alpha   90.00
_cell.angle_beta   90.00
_cell.angle_gamma   90.00
#
_symmetry.space_group_name_H-M   'P 1'
#
loop_
_entity.id
_entity.type
_entity.pdbx_description
1 polymer ?
#
loop_
_entity_poly.entity_id
_entity_poly.type
_entity_poly.pdbx_seq_one_letter_code
_entity_poly.pdbx_strand_id
1 'polypeptide(L)'
;MSAYLLRRIGSALLTVWLMSVLIFVLVRMVGDPAYLLMPPEATEADRQIFREQLGLADPVPLQYARFLAGLLRGDMGNSFHFGAPALSMALSRLASSLLLVGVSLTLALAIGLSLGVVSAVRRGGWIDRLASIFAVLGQAAPPFFVALLLIRLFSVQWGWLPTGGHGSWRHLILPVCALAWYSAAGIARLTRANLLTVLEADYIRMARIKGLPERVVIGTHALRNTALPIVAFTASQFGVLIGGAVAIETVFSWPGFGSLMVEAISTLDFTVVQAAVIVSVLLFVSINLAVDVLYALVDPRIRYRQ
;
A
#
# COMPACT_ATOMS: atom_id res chain seq x y z
N MET A 1 27.02 6.90 -7.93
CA MET A 1 26.04 5.88 -7.51
C MET A 1 26.25 5.36 -6.09
N SER A 2 27.47 5.03 -5.69
CA SER A 2 27.75 4.55 -4.31
C SER A 2 27.36 5.56 -3.22
N ALA A 3 27.74 6.82 -3.34
CA ALA A 3 27.39 7.86 -2.37
C ALA A 3 25.88 8.11 -2.24
N TYR A 4 25.14 8.06 -3.35
CA TYR A 4 23.67 8.17 -3.36
C TYR A 4 23.02 6.99 -2.62
N LEU A 5 23.44 5.76 -2.92
CA LEU A 5 22.92 4.57 -2.26
C LEU A 5 23.26 4.56 -0.77
N LEU A 6 24.48 4.94 -0.38
CA LEU A 6 24.86 5.05 1.02
C LEU A 6 24.02 6.07 1.79
N ARG A 7 23.76 7.24 1.20
CA ARG A 7 22.89 8.26 1.80
C ARG A 7 21.44 7.76 1.94
N ARG A 8 20.93 7.02 0.95
CA ARG A 8 19.58 6.43 0.97
C ARG A 8 19.47 5.33 2.02
N ILE A 9 20.45 4.44 2.10
CA ILE A 9 20.50 3.41 3.15
C ILE A 9 20.60 4.06 4.53
N GLY A 10 21.42 5.08 4.69
CA GLY A 10 21.53 5.83 5.95
C GLY A 10 20.19 6.48 6.36
N SER A 11 19.48 7.13 5.43
CA SER A 11 18.16 7.69 5.70
C SER A 11 17.12 6.60 6.01
N ALA A 12 17.19 5.45 5.35
CA ALA A 12 16.33 4.29 5.59
C ALA A 12 16.52 3.74 7.01
N LEU A 13 17.78 3.51 7.42
CA LEU A 13 18.12 3.05 8.76
C LEU A 13 17.70 4.05 9.85
N LEU A 14 17.90 5.34 9.60
CA LEU A 14 17.44 6.40 10.51
C LEU A 14 15.91 6.38 10.65
N THR A 15 15.18 6.22 9.55
CA THR A 15 13.70 6.11 9.58
C THR A 15 13.23 4.90 10.38
N VAL A 16 13.81 3.73 10.15
CA VAL A 16 13.49 2.50 10.90
C VAL A 16 13.78 2.69 12.39
N TRP A 17 14.92 3.27 12.72
CA TRP A 17 15.29 3.54 14.11
C TRP A 17 14.34 4.53 14.77
N LEU A 18 14.05 5.69 14.15
CA LEU A 18 13.11 6.67 14.68
C LEU A 18 11.73 6.08 14.90
N MET A 19 11.23 5.27 13.95
CA MET A 19 9.94 4.62 14.07
C MET A 19 9.93 3.53 15.14
N SER A 20 11.05 2.84 15.36
CA SER A 20 11.18 1.88 16.47
C SER A 20 11.11 2.57 17.83
N VAL A 21 11.75 3.74 17.99
CA VAL A 21 11.63 4.57 19.19
C VAL A 21 10.18 5.05 19.36
N LEU A 22 9.60 5.58 18.29
CA LEU A 22 8.23 6.12 18.32
C LEU A 22 7.22 5.07 18.77
N ILE A 23 7.20 3.89 18.13
CA ILE A 23 6.23 2.84 18.47
C ILE A 23 6.47 2.30 19.88
N PHE A 24 7.73 2.16 20.30
CA PHE A 24 8.09 1.75 21.65
C PHE A 24 7.55 2.72 22.70
N VAL A 25 7.66 4.04 22.48
CA VAL A 25 7.13 5.07 23.38
C VAL A 25 5.60 5.11 23.34
N LEU A 26 5.00 5.11 22.14
CA LEU A 26 3.53 5.19 21.99
C LEU A 26 2.83 4.05 22.69
N VAL A 27 3.31 2.82 22.56
CA VAL A 27 2.72 1.66 23.24
C VAL A 27 2.72 1.85 24.75
N ARG A 28 3.76 2.44 25.34
CA ARG A 28 3.84 2.73 26.78
C ARG A 28 2.94 3.87 27.22
N MET A 29 2.65 4.82 26.32
CA MET A 29 1.73 5.93 26.63
C MET A 29 0.26 5.50 26.64
N VAL A 30 -0.09 4.41 25.96
CA VAL A 30 -1.49 3.87 25.96
C VAL A 30 -1.90 3.35 27.33
N GLY A 31 -0.95 2.79 28.09
CA GLY A 31 -1.20 2.31 29.43
C GLY A 31 -0.25 1.18 29.86
N ASP A 32 -0.38 0.77 31.10
CA ASP A 32 0.37 -0.37 31.64
C ASP A 32 -0.30 -1.69 31.20
N PRO A 33 0.40 -2.56 30.46
CA PRO A 33 -0.15 -3.85 30.03
C PRO A 33 -0.70 -4.71 31.18
N ALA A 34 -0.16 -4.58 32.40
CA ALA A 34 -0.65 -5.34 33.56
C ALA A 34 -2.08 -4.96 33.95
N TYR A 35 -2.46 -3.68 33.77
CA TYR A 35 -3.85 -3.26 34.03
C TYR A 35 -4.79 -3.56 32.86
N LEU A 36 -4.26 -3.62 31.66
CA LEU A 36 -5.08 -3.78 30.45
C LEU A 36 -5.35 -5.25 30.12
N LEU A 37 -4.40 -6.16 30.44
CA LEU A 37 -4.45 -7.56 30.06
C LEU A 37 -4.88 -8.50 31.20
N MET A 38 -4.74 -8.06 32.46
CA MET A 38 -5.17 -8.87 33.63
C MET A 38 -6.63 -8.59 33.98
N PRO A 39 -7.33 -9.61 34.57
CA PRO A 39 -8.67 -9.42 35.08
C PRO A 39 -8.75 -8.27 36.07
N PRO A 40 -9.89 -7.54 36.15
CA PRO A 40 -10.07 -6.45 37.13
C PRO A 40 -9.86 -6.86 38.58
N GLU A 41 -10.12 -8.14 38.87
CA GLU A 41 -10.01 -8.73 40.22
C GLU A 41 -8.57 -9.10 40.63
N ALA A 42 -7.59 -8.98 39.69
CA ALA A 42 -6.19 -9.30 39.96
C ALA A 42 -5.62 -8.36 41.05
N THR A 43 -4.90 -8.95 42.01
CA THR A 43 -4.26 -8.16 43.05
C THR A 43 -3.06 -7.36 42.54
N GLU A 44 -2.64 -6.32 43.27
CA GLU A 44 -1.42 -5.56 42.91
C GLU A 44 -0.17 -6.45 42.95
N ALA A 45 -0.15 -7.48 43.82
CA ALA A 45 0.94 -8.46 43.84
C ALA A 45 1.01 -9.27 42.53
N ASP A 46 -0.15 -9.74 42.03
CA ASP A 46 -0.22 -10.45 40.74
C ASP A 46 0.22 -9.56 39.57
N ARG A 47 -0.23 -8.31 39.58
CA ARG A 47 0.18 -7.32 38.55
C ARG A 47 1.68 -7.05 38.59
N GLN A 48 2.26 -6.96 39.76
CA GLN A 48 3.70 -6.77 39.90
C GLN A 48 4.48 -7.97 39.36
N ILE A 49 4.06 -9.21 39.68
CA ILE A 49 4.66 -10.44 39.13
C ILE A 49 4.56 -10.44 37.61
N PHE A 50 3.39 -10.06 37.07
CA PHE A 50 3.20 -9.97 35.59
C PHE A 50 4.09 -8.93 34.95
N ARG A 51 4.28 -7.73 35.56
CA ARG A 51 5.24 -6.72 35.08
C ARG A 51 6.67 -7.24 35.07
N GLU A 52 7.08 -7.97 36.10
CA GLU A 52 8.42 -8.57 36.17
C GLU A 52 8.61 -9.62 35.07
N GLN A 53 7.62 -10.48 34.85
CA GLN A 53 7.65 -11.48 33.78
C GLN A 53 7.76 -10.85 32.38
N LEU A 54 7.12 -9.71 32.14
CA LEU A 54 7.19 -8.96 30.88
C LEU A 54 8.43 -8.04 30.80
N GLY A 55 9.25 -7.98 31.86
CA GLY A 55 10.40 -7.09 31.94
C GLY A 55 10.06 -5.59 31.98
N LEU A 56 8.82 -5.27 32.37
CA LEU A 56 8.33 -3.88 32.45
C LEU A 56 8.77 -3.19 33.75
N ALA A 57 9.27 -3.94 34.74
CA ALA A 57 9.85 -3.42 35.97
C ALA A 57 11.26 -2.83 35.76
N ASP A 58 11.92 -3.15 34.64
CA ASP A 58 13.25 -2.64 34.33
C ASP A 58 13.23 -1.16 33.92
N PRO A 59 14.38 -0.45 34.02
CA PRO A 59 14.50 0.90 33.48
C PRO A 59 14.17 0.98 31.98
N VAL A 60 13.45 2.02 31.56
CA VAL A 60 13.00 2.20 30.17
C VAL A 60 14.11 2.04 29.11
N PRO A 61 15.33 2.56 29.31
CA PRO A 61 16.42 2.33 28.35
C PRO A 61 16.79 0.86 28.17
N LEU A 62 16.74 0.05 29.26
CA LEU A 62 17.02 -1.37 29.20
C LEU A 62 15.91 -2.13 28.47
N GLN A 63 14.66 -1.75 28.70
CA GLN A 63 13.51 -2.31 27.96
C GLN A 63 13.62 -2.03 26.46
N TYR A 64 14.01 -0.81 26.07
CA TYR A 64 14.25 -0.45 24.66
C TYR A 64 15.42 -1.24 24.06
N ALA A 65 16.50 -1.39 24.79
CA ALA A 65 17.65 -2.17 24.33
C ALA A 65 17.27 -3.65 24.07
N ARG A 66 16.43 -4.26 24.95
CA ARG A 66 15.91 -5.62 24.74
C ARG A 66 14.98 -5.69 23.55
N PHE A 67 14.07 -4.72 23.40
CA PHE A 67 13.20 -4.63 22.21
C PHE A 67 14.02 -4.55 20.91
N LEU A 68 15.05 -3.71 20.87
CA LEU A 68 15.92 -3.59 19.71
C LEU A 68 16.74 -4.87 19.44
N ALA A 69 17.24 -5.51 20.49
CA ALA A 69 17.93 -6.79 20.38
C ALA A 69 17.01 -7.90 19.87
N GLY A 70 15.76 -7.95 20.34
CA GLY A 70 14.72 -8.84 19.82
C GLY A 70 14.44 -8.60 18.35
N LEU A 71 14.24 -7.33 17.96
CA LEU A 71 14.03 -6.93 16.57
C LEU A 71 15.16 -7.42 15.65
N LEU A 72 16.42 -7.24 16.05
CA LEU A 72 17.58 -7.68 15.28
C LEU A 72 17.71 -9.21 15.17
N ARG A 73 17.15 -9.96 16.11
CA ARG A 73 17.08 -11.44 16.08
C ARG A 73 15.83 -11.97 15.37
N GLY A 74 14.91 -11.09 14.98
CA GLY A 74 13.61 -11.50 14.44
C GLY A 74 12.64 -12.05 15.49
N ASP A 75 12.90 -11.81 16.77
CA ASP A 75 12.03 -12.18 17.87
C ASP A 75 11.39 -10.90 18.44
N MET A 76 10.13 -10.72 18.13
CA MET A 76 9.32 -9.59 18.63
C MET A 76 8.34 -10.00 19.72
N GLY A 77 8.52 -11.20 20.28
CA GLY A 77 7.62 -11.77 21.28
C GLY A 77 6.38 -12.42 20.69
N ASN A 78 5.54 -12.93 21.59
CA ASN A 78 4.28 -13.59 21.23
C ASN A 78 3.11 -12.63 21.41
N SER A 79 2.10 -12.80 20.57
CA SER A 79 0.79 -12.18 20.72
C SER A 79 0.16 -12.56 22.05
N PHE A 80 -0.36 -11.59 22.77
CA PHE A 80 -1.11 -11.85 24.02
C PHE A 80 -2.49 -12.45 23.74
N HIS A 81 -3.07 -12.11 22.58
CA HIS A 81 -4.41 -12.58 22.22
C HIS A 81 -4.39 -13.94 21.51
N PHE A 82 -3.44 -14.15 20.58
CA PHE A 82 -3.39 -15.36 19.75
C PHE A 82 -2.36 -16.39 20.25
N GLY A 83 -1.45 -16.05 21.16
CA GLY A 83 -0.39 -16.94 21.65
C GLY A 83 0.65 -17.36 20.61
N ALA A 84 0.67 -16.69 19.45
CA ALA A 84 1.56 -16.99 18.32
C ALA A 84 2.65 -15.92 18.18
N PRO A 85 3.81 -16.22 17.55
CA PRO A 85 4.87 -15.24 17.32
C PRO A 85 4.38 -14.05 16.48
N ALA A 86 4.46 -12.83 17.02
CA ALA A 86 3.90 -11.62 16.43
C ALA A 86 4.48 -11.31 15.05
N LEU A 87 5.79 -11.49 14.85
CA LEU A 87 6.44 -11.27 13.56
C LEU A 87 5.94 -12.25 12.48
N SER A 88 5.76 -13.53 12.82
CA SER A 88 5.26 -14.51 11.85
C SER A 88 3.81 -14.22 11.43
N MET A 89 2.98 -13.77 12.39
CA MET A 89 1.62 -13.30 12.09
C MET A 89 1.64 -12.11 11.15
N ALA A 90 2.44 -11.09 11.44
CA ALA A 90 2.57 -9.90 10.60
C ALA A 90 3.03 -10.27 9.17
N LEU A 91 4.04 -11.12 9.02
CA LEU A 91 4.55 -11.52 7.72
C LEU A 91 3.57 -12.39 6.91
N SER A 92 2.85 -13.32 7.55
CA SER A 92 1.84 -14.14 6.87
C SER A 92 0.68 -13.29 6.34
N ARG A 93 0.21 -12.33 7.14
CA ARG A 93 -0.85 -11.40 6.74
C ARG A 93 -0.39 -10.41 5.68
N LEU A 94 0.89 -10.01 5.72
CA LEU A 94 1.49 -9.14 4.70
C LEU A 94 1.41 -9.74 3.30
N ALA A 95 1.65 -11.05 3.15
CA ALA A 95 1.55 -11.73 1.86
C ALA A 95 0.14 -11.60 1.25
N SER A 96 -0.92 -11.72 2.08
CA SER A 96 -2.31 -11.55 1.65
C SER A 96 -2.62 -10.11 1.19
N SER A 97 -2.09 -9.10 1.90
CA SER A 97 -2.23 -7.70 1.49
C SER A 97 -1.47 -7.39 0.22
N LEU A 98 -0.24 -7.90 0.08
CA LEU A 98 0.56 -7.70 -1.13
C LEU A 98 -0.10 -8.34 -2.36
N LEU A 99 -0.74 -9.50 -2.21
CA LEU A 99 -1.55 -10.11 -3.27
C LEU A 99 -2.70 -9.18 -3.67
N LEU A 100 -3.48 -8.70 -2.70
CA LEU A 100 -4.60 -7.80 -2.94
C LEU A 100 -4.15 -6.51 -3.64
N VAL A 101 -3.11 -5.85 -3.13
CA VAL A 101 -2.56 -4.61 -3.69
C VAL A 101 -1.97 -4.85 -5.09
N GLY A 102 -1.22 -5.92 -5.29
CA GLY A 102 -0.59 -6.25 -6.57
C GLY A 102 -1.61 -6.50 -7.68
N VAL A 103 -2.65 -7.28 -7.39
CA VAL A 103 -3.74 -7.54 -8.35
C VAL A 103 -4.54 -6.25 -8.61
N SER A 104 -4.81 -5.45 -7.56
CA SER A 104 -5.51 -4.17 -7.70
C SER A 104 -4.73 -3.17 -8.56
N LEU A 105 -3.42 -3.06 -8.35
CA LEU A 105 -2.56 -2.18 -9.14
C LEU A 105 -2.49 -2.62 -10.60
N THR A 106 -2.41 -3.94 -10.85
CA THR A 106 -2.43 -4.51 -12.20
C THR A 106 -3.75 -4.18 -12.91
N LEU A 107 -4.88 -4.36 -12.23
CA LEU A 107 -6.20 -3.99 -12.75
C LEU A 107 -6.31 -2.48 -13.00
N ALA A 108 -5.84 -1.67 -12.05
CA ALA A 108 -5.83 -0.22 -12.16
C ALA A 108 -5.00 0.25 -13.36
N LEU A 109 -3.83 -0.35 -13.57
CA LEU A 109 -2.97 -0.05 -14.73
C LEU A 109 -3.66 -0.44 -16.05
N ALA A 110 -4.24 -1.64 -16.12
CA ALA A 110 -4.92 -2.11 -17.33
C ALA A 110 -6.10 -1.21 -17.70
N ILE A 111 -6.97 -0.88 -16.75
CA ILE A 111 -8.13 -0.01 -16.97
C ILE A 111 -7.67 1.43 -17.26
N GLY A 112 -6.80 1.96 -16.41
CA GLY A 112 -6.37 3.36 -16.51
C GLY A 112 -5.61 3.65 -17.79
N LEU A 113 -4.68 2.78 -18.19
CA LEU A 113 -3.96 2.92 -19.45
C LEU A 113 -4.90 2.83 -20.65
N SER A 114 -5.78 1.84 -20.70
CA SER A 114 -6.74 1.64 -21.78
C SER A 114 -7.67 2.84 -21.95
N LEU A 115 -8.31 3.28 -20.84
CA LEU A 115 -9.20 4.44 -20.84
C LEU A 115 -8.46 5.74 -21.21
N GLY A 116 -7.27 5.95 -20.67
CA GLY A 116 -6.46 7.14 -20.95
C GLY A 116 -6.06 7.23 -22.42
N VAL A 117 -5.62 6.12 -23.03
CA VAL A 117 -5.26 6.05 -24.45
C VAL A 117 -6.48 6.31 -25.33
N VAL A 118 -7.58 5.58 -25.10
CA VAL A 118 -8.79 5.75 -25.93
C VAL A 118 -9.36 7.16 -25.81
N SER A 119 -9.36 7.73 -24.61
CA SER A 119 -9.76 9.11 -24.34
C SER A 119 -8.92 10.14 -25.08
N ALA A 120 -7.59 9.99 -25.09
CA ALA A 120 -6.68 10.89 -25.79
C ALA A 120 -6.83 10.81 -27.32
N VAL A 121 -6.95 9.59 -27.84
CA VAL A 121 -7.09 9.36 -29.31
C VAL A 121 -8.43 9.87 -29.82
N ARG A 122 -9.51 9.74 -29.02
CA ARG A 122 -10.87 10.18 -29.37
C ARG A 122 -11.24 11.49 -28.67
N ARG A 123 -10.31 12.43 -28.58
CA ARG A 123 -10.45 13.72 -27.93
C ARG A 123 -11.75 14.43 -28.32
N GLY A 124 -12.52 14.91 -27.34
CA GLY A 124 -13.79 15.63 -27.53
C GLY A 124 -15.00 14.74 -27.83
N GLY A 125 -14.80 13.43 -28.07
CA GLY A 125 -15.87 12.47 -28.30
C GLY A 125 -16.61 12.06 -27.01
N TRP A 126 -17.69 11.30 -27.16
CA TRP A 126 -18.48 10.82 -26.03
C TRP A 126 -17.68 9.87 -25.10
N ILE A 127 -16.77 9.07 -25.68
CA ILE A 127 -15.88 8.18 -24.90
C ILE A 127 -14.92 9.01 -24.03
N ASP A 128 -14.37 10.10 -24.56
CA ASP A 128 -13.51 11.03 -23.82
C ASP A 128 -14.27 11.67 -22.64
N ARG A 129 -15.55 12.02 -22.84
CA ARG A 129 -16.41 12.56 -21.78
C ARG A 129 -16.67 11.52 -20.69
N LEU A 130 -17.01 10.28 -21.06
CA LEU A 130 -17.22 9.20 -20.07
C LEU A 130 -15.95 8.86 -19.31
N ALA A 131 -14.80 8.77 -19.97
CA ALA A 131 -13.51 8.55 -19.32
C ALA A 131 -13.15 9.70 -18.37
N SER A 132 -13.48 10.95 -18.74
CA SER A 132 -13.28 12.12 -17.87
C SER A 132 -14.19 12.08 -16.64
N ILE A 133 -15.46 11.72 -16.80
CA ILE A 133 -16.41 11.51 -15.67
C ILE A 133 -15.89 10.42 -14.76
N PHE A 134 -15.47 9.27 -15.31
CA PHE A 134 -14.85 8.19 -14.53
C PHE A 134 -13.63 8.68 -13.75
N ALA A 135 -12.75 9.46 -14.38
CA ALA A 135 -11.56 9.99 -13.74
C ALA A 135 -11.88 10.95 -12.58
N VAL A 136 -12.92 11.78 -12.72
CA VAL A 136 -13.37 12.69 -11.66
C VAL A 136 -14.03 11.90 -10.51
N LEU A 137 -15.00 11.04 -10.82
CA LEU A 137 -15.69 10.23 -9.82
C LEU A 137 -14.75 9.27 -9.09
N GLY A 138 -13.78 8.69 -9.82
CA GLY A 138 -12.81 7.77 -9.27
C GLY A 138 -11.87 8.42 -8.25
N GLN A 139 -11.58 9.69 -8.40
CA GLN A 139 -10.77 10.43 -7.43
C GLN A 139 -11.57 11.11 -6.31
N ALA A 140 -12.86 11.37 -6.56
CA ALA A 140 -13.74 11.96 -5.56
C ALA A 140 -14.29 10.93 -4.57
N ALA A 141 -14.57 9.70 -5.02
CA ALA A 141 -15.17 8.67 -4.19
C ALA A 141 -14.10 7.90 -3.38
N PRO A 142 -14.18 7.89 -2.04
CA PRO A 142 -13.27 7.08 -1.21
C PRO A 142 -13.40 5.59 -1.52
N PRO A 143 -12.29 4.81 -1.55
CA PRO A 143 -12.33 3.38 -1.88
C PRO A 143 -13.27 2.55 -1.00
N PHE A 144 -13.36 2.85 0.31
CA PHE A 144 -14.27 2.14 1.21
C PHE A 144 -15.75 2.36 0.87
N PHE A 145 -16.10 3.57 0.41
CA PHE A 145 -17.48 3.87 -0.03
C PHE A 145 -17.83 3.07 -1.30
N VAL A 146 -16.90 3.03 -2.26
CA VAL A 146 -17.04 2.19 -3.46
C VAL A 146 -17.19 0.72 -3.06
N ALA A 147 -16.40 0.24 -2.08
CA ALA A 147 -16.51 -1.12 -1.55
C ALA A 147 -17.91 -1.45 -1.05
N LEU A 148 -18.51 -0.57 -0.23
CA LEU A 148 -19.87 -0.75 0.30
C LEU A 148 -20.92 -0.76 -0.82
N LEU A 149 -20.79 0.10 -1.84
CA LEU A 149 -21.66 0.10 -2.99
C LEU A 149 -21.56 -1.20 -3.80
N LEU A 150 -20.33 -1.70 -4.01
CA LEU A 150 -20.10 -2.97 -4.71
C LEU A 150 -20.68 -4.15 -3.94
N ILE A 151 -20.50 -4.21 -2.62
CA ILE A 151 -21.12 -5.23 -1.77
C ILE A 151 -22.64 -5.17 -1.90
N ARG A 152 -23.24 -3.99 -1.75
CA ARG A 152 -24.68 -3.81 -1.85
C ARG A 152 -25.23 -4.29 -3.18
N LEU A 153 -24.58 -3.92 -4.29
CA LEU A 153 -25.06 -4.23 -5.63
C LEU A 153 -24.80 -5.70 -6.00
N PHE A 154 -23.55 -6.15 -5.92
CA PHE A 154 -23.13 -7.46 -6.45
C PHE A 154 -23.34 -8.62 -5.49
N SER A 155 -23.29 -8.36 -4.18
CA SER A 155 -23.43 -9.42 -3.18
C SER A 155 -24.86 -9.48 -2.62
N VAL A 156 -25.42 -8.33 -2.20
CA VAL A 156 -26.72 -8.32 -1.52
C VAL A 156 -27.89 -8.33 -2.52
N GLN A 157 -27.86 -7.46 -3.54
CA GLN A 157 -28.99 -7.36 -4.47
C GLN A 157 -28.97 -8.48 -5.52
N TRP A 158 -27.81 -8.76 -6.11
CA TRP A 158 -27.72 -9.75 -7.20
C TRP A 158 -27.24 -11.14 -6.74
N GLY A 159 -26.63 -11.27 -5.56
CA GLY A 159 -26.16 -12.55 -5.05
C GLY A 159 -25.04 -13.20 -5.89
N TRP A 160 -24.32 -12.42 -6.71
CA TRP A 160 -23.33 -12.96 -7.63
C TRP A 160 -21.98 -13.26 -6.97
N LEU A 161 -21.59 -12.43 -6.01
CA LEU A 161 -20.28 -12.47 -5.36
C LEU A 161 -20.44 -12.47 -3.83
N PRO A 162 -19.46 -13.03 -3.10
CA PRO A 162 -19.50 -13.03 -1.63
C PRO A 162 -19.33 -11.61 -1.08
N THR A 163 -19.93 -11.36 0.09
CA THR A 163 -19.82 -10.06 0.78
C THR A 163 -18.44 -9.80 1.36
N GLY A 164 -17.68 -10.86 1.66
CA GLY A 164 -16.35 -10.77 2.28
C GLY A 164 -15.80 -12.15 2.63
N GLY A 165 -14.67 -12.17 3.34
CA GLY A 165 -13.94 -13.38 3.68
C GLY A 165 -12.87 -13.76 2.65
N HIS A 166 -12.40 -15.02 2.69
CA HIS A 166 -11.36 -15.55 1.83
C HIS A 166 -11.63 -17.02 1.49
N GLY A 167 -10.81 -17.62 0.63
CA GLY A 167 -10.90 -19.07 0.32
C GLY A 167 -11.15 -19.36 -1.16
N SER A 168 -11.65 -18.41 -1.95
CA SER A 168 -11.77 -18.57 -3.41
C SER A 168 -11.46 -17.26 -4.14
N TRP A 169 -11.16 -17.35 -5.44
CA TRP A 169 -10.93 -16.19 -6.29
C TRP A 169 -12.11 -15.20 -6.33
N ARG A 170 -13.33 -15.68 -6.08
CA ARG A 170 -14.54 -14.82 -6.01
C ARG A 170 -14.47 -13.79 -4.90
N HIS A 171 -13.85 -14.12 -3.77
CA HIS A 171 -13.66 -13.21 -2.64
C HIS A 171 -12.67 -12.07 -2.95
N LEU A 172 -11.83 -12.24 -3.99
CA LEU A 172 -10.84 -11.23 -4.39
C LEU A 172 -11.43 -10.15 -5.31
N ILE A 173 -12.51 -10.46 -6.06
CA ILE A 173 -13.03 -9.58 -7.12
C ILE A 173 -13.44 -8.20 -6.58
N LEU A 174 -14.35 -8.17 -5.61
CA LEU A 174 -14.88 -6.90 -5.09
C LEU A 174 -13.82 -6.07 -4.37
N PRO A 175 -12.99 -6.64 -3.47
CA PRO A 175 -11.89 -5.91 -2.86
C PRO A 175 -10.93 -5.32 -3.89
N VAL A 176 -10.54 -6.09 -4.90
CA VAL A 176 -9.66 -5.64 -5.99
C VAL A 176 -10.29 -4.49 -6.77
N CYS A 177 -11.56 -4.60 -7.18
CA CYS A 177 -12.25 -3.54 -7.91
C CYS A 177 -12.36 -2.25 -7.09
N ALA A 178 -12.70 -2.36 -5.79
CA ALA A 178 -12.81 -1.22 -4.91
C ALA A 178 -11.46 -0.50 -4.71
N LEU A 179 -10.40 -1.28 -4.48
CA LEU A 179 -9.05 -0.74 -4.25
C LEU A 179 -8.44 -0.17 -5.54
N ALA A 180 -8.69 -0.80 -6.70
CA ALA A 180 -8.20 -0.35 -7.99
C ALA A 180 -8.86 0.95 -8.47
N TRP A 181 -10.08 1.26 -8.03
CA TRP A 181 -10.92 2.35 -8.51
C TRP A 181 -10.21 3.70 -8.55
N TYR A 182 -9.67 4.12 -7.42
CA TYR A 182 -8.96 5.40 -7.26
C TYR A 182 -7.71 5.49 -8.15
N SER A 183 -6.88 4.45 -8.14
CA SER A 183 -5.64 4.41 -8.91
C SER A 183 -5.88 4.34 -10.41
N ALA A 184 -6.90 3.59 -10.86
CA ALA A 184 -7.30 3.52 -12.27
C ALA A 184 -7.69 4.89 -12.82
N ALA A 185 -8.46 5.65 -12.04
CA ALA A 185 -8.87 7.01 -12.39
C ALA A 185 -7.67 7.96 -12.53
N GLY A 186 -6.72 7.88 -11.58
CA GLY A 186 -5.48 8.67 -11.63
C GLY A 186 -4.60 8.33 -12.82
N ILE A 187 -4.40 7.04 -13.09
CA ILE A 187 -3.62 6.54 -14.24
C ILE A 187 -4.28 6.96 -15.56
N ALA A 188 -5.61 6.84 -15.68
CA ALA A 188 -6.35 7.26 -16.89
C ALA A 188 -6.15 8.74 -17.18
N ARG A 189 -6.29 9.60 -16.18
CA ARG A 189 -6.12 11.04 -16.31
C ARG A 189 -4.69 11.41 -16.71
N LEU A 190 -3.70 10.81 -16.05
CA LEU A 190 -2.29 11.06 -16.35
C LEU A 190 -1.92 10.59 -17.76
N THR A 191 -2.35 9.38 -18.13
CA THR A 191 -2.12 8.82 -19.47
C THR A 191 -2.72 9.70 -20.55
N ARG A 192 -3.99 10.13 -20.35
CA ARG A 192 -4.63 11.06 -21.30
C ARG A 192 -3.85 12.36 -21.46
N ALA A 193 -3.48 13.01 -20.36
CA ALA A 193 -2.79 14.28 -20.38
C ALA A 193 -1.44 14.19 -21.11
N ASN A 194 -0.61 13.23 -20.75
CA ASN A 194 0.71 13.04 -21.36
C ASN A 194 0.59 12.63 -22.83
N LEU A 195 -0.35 11.75 -23.18
CA LEU A 195 -0.51 11.30 -24.55
C LEU A 195 -0.99 12.45 -25.47
N LEU A 196 -1.89 13.32 -25.01
CA LEU A 196 -2.30 14.50 -25.78
C LEU A 196 -1.11 15.41 -26.10
N THR A 197 -0.25 15.69 -25.11
CA THR A 197 0.96 16.50 -25.31
C THR A 197 1.89 15.86 -26.35
N VAL A 198 2.10 14.55 -26.25
CA VAL A 198 2.97 13.82 -27.19
C VAL A 198 2.40 13.76 -28.60
N LEU A 199 1.08 13.57 -28.74
CA LEU A 199 0.42 13.49 -30.06
C LEU A 199 0.49 14.81 -30.85
N GLU A 200 0.71 15.94 -30.19
CA GLU A 200 0.90 17.26 -30.79
C GLU A 200 2.38 17.56 -31.18
N ALA A 201 3.32 16.69 -30.77
CA ALA A 201 4.75 16.88 -31.01
C ALA A 201 5.14 16.71 -32.50
N ASP A 202 6.15 17.44 -32.95
CA ASP A 202 6.57 17.49 -34.39
C ASP A 202 7.04 16.13 -34.91
N TYR A 203 7.69 15.31 -34.10
CA TYR A 203 8.12 13.97 -34.52
C TYR A 203 6.93 13.03 -34.76
N ILE A 204 5.80 13.22 -34.11
CA ILE A 204 4.55 12.47 -34.38
C ILE A 204 3.92 12.95 -35.66
N ARG A 205 3.92 14.29 -35.96
CA ARG A 205 3.49 14.84 -37.25
C ARG A 205 4.34 14.27 -38.37
N MET A 206 5.65 14.21 -38.19
CA MET A 206 6.58 13.64 -39.19
C MET A 206 6.31 12.14 -39.44
N ALA A 207 5.99 11.36 -38.37
CA ALA A 207 5.64 9.96 -38.52
C ALA A 207 4.37 9.76 -39.35
N ARG A 208 3.36 10.63 -39.19
CA ARG A 208 2.13 10.62 -40.00
C ARG A 208 2.39 11.04 -41.46
N ILE A 209 3.23 12.06 -41.68
CA ILE A 209 3.63 12.48 -43.04
C ILE A 209 4.35 11.33 -43.77
N LYS A 210 5.14 10.50 -43.07
CA LYS A 210 5.77 9.31 -43.64
C LYS A 210 4.81 8.15 -43.93
N GLY A 211 3.50 8.32 -43.70
CA GLY A 211 2.47 7.33 -44.02
C GLY A 211 2.40 6.16 -43.02
N LEU A 212 2.96 6.28 -41.82
CA LEU A 212 2.85 5.24 -40.81
C LEU A 212 1.39 5.06 -40.33
N PRO A 213 0.90 3.84 -40.20
CA PRO A 213 -0.46 3.62 -39.72
C PRO A 213 -0.62 4.10 -38.26
N GLU A 214 -1.80 4.66 -37.95
CA GLU A 214 -2.05 5.33 -36.67
C GLU A 214 -1.77 4.42 -35.44
N ARG A 215 -2.05 3.11 -35.54
CA ARG A 215 -1.70 2.13 -34.51
C ARG A 215 -0.19 2.07 -34.21
N VAL A 216 0.67 2.28 -35.20
CA VAL A 216 2.13 2.31 -35.01
C VAL A 216 2.55 3.66 -34.44
N VAL A 217 1.95 4.75 -34.89
CA VAL A 217 2.18 6.11 -34.38
C VAL A 217 1.84 6.14 -32.86
N ILE A 218 0.68 5.63 -32.49
CA ILE A 218 0.24 5.62 -31.07
C ILE A 218 1.05 4.61 -30.25
N GLY A 219 1.10 3.34 -30.68
CA GLY A 219 1.67 2.25 -29.89
C GLY A 219 3.19 2.36 -29.73
N THR A 220 3.91 2.61 -30.82
CA THR A 220 5.38 2.59 -30.82
C THR A 220 6.00 3.97 -30.55
N HIS A 221 5.43 5.03 -31.10
CA HIS A 221 6.02 6.35 -30.97
C HIS A 221 5.45 7.17 -29.83
N ALA A 222 4.13 7.22 -29.65
CA ALA A 222 3.52 8.05 -28.63
C ALA A 222 3.55 7.37 -27.23
N LEU A 223 3.07 6.13 -27.11
CA LEU A 223 3.02 5.43 -25.82
C LEU A 223 4.40 5.19 -25.22
N ARG A 224 5.41 4.88 -26.02
CA ARG A 224 6.77 4.69 -25.54
C ARG A 224 7.31 5.95 -24.83
N ASN A 225 7.00 7.13 -25.38
CA ASN A 225 7.44 8.39 -24.79
C ASN A 225 6.60 8.83 -23.59
N THR A 226 5.36 8.34 -23.47
CA THR A 226 4.51 8.56 -22.29
C THR A 226 4.70 7.51 -21.19
N ALA A 227 5.39 6.41 -21.45
CA ALA A 227 5.54 5.29 -20.53
C ALA A 227 6.23 5.70 -19.21
N LEU A 228 7.29 6.51 -19.29
CA LEU A 228 8.08 6.89 -18.12
C LEU A 228 7.24 7.57 -17.02
N PRO A 229 6.50 8.67 -17.27
CA PRO A 229 5.66 9.28 -16.24
C PRO A 229 4.53 8.36 -15.76
N ILE A 230 4.00 7.47 -16.61
CA ILE A 230 2.95 6.52 -16.22
C ILE A 230 3.51 5.47 -15.28
N VAL A 231 4.66 4.86 -15.59
CA VAL A 231 5.34 3.88 -14.73
C VAL A 231 5.70 4.51 -13.38
N ALA A 232 6.25 5.72 -13.42
CA ALA A 232 6.61 6.46 -12.22
C ALA A 232 5.42 6.71 -11.30
N PHE A 233 4.31 7.18 -11.85
CA PHE A 233 3.07 7.39 -11.12
C PHE A 233 2.49 6.08 -10.59
N THR A 234 2.47 5.03 -11.42
CA THR A 234 1.97 3.69 -11.02
C THR A 234 2.79 3.12 -9.86
N ALA A 235 4.10 3.28 -9.87
CA ALA A 235 4.97 2.87 -8.78
C ALA A 235 4.64 3.63 -7.47
N SER A 236 4.37 4.94 -7.55
CA SER A 236 3.96 5.72 -6.36
C SER A 236 2.60 5.30 -5.81
N GLN A 237 1.68 4.82 -6.66
CA GLN A 237 0.37 4.33 -6.26
C GLN A 237 0.45 3.06 -5.40
N PHE A 238 1.53 2.30 -5.47
CA PHE A 238 1.70 1.12 -4.62
C PHE A 238 1.65 1.47 -3.12
N GLY A 239 2.36 2.53 -2.71
CA GLY A 239 2.31 3.02 -1.32
C GLY A 239 0.92 3.51 -0.90
N VAL A 240 0.22 4.22 -1.80
CA VAL A 240 -1.15 4.69 -1.57
C VAL A 240 -2.11 3.51 -1.39
N LEU A 241 -1.97 2.47 -2.22
CA LEU A 241 -2.82 1.28 -2.15
C LEU A 241 -2.61 0.47 -0.87
N ILE A 242 -1.37 0.36 -0.37
CA ILE A 242 -1.10 -0.30 0.93
C ILE A 242 -1.84 0.42 2.06
N GLY A 243 -1.77 1.75 2.12
CA GLY A 243 -2.53 2.52 3.11
C GLY A 243 -4.04 2.38 2.95
N GLY A 244 -4.54 2.40 1.72
CA GLY A 244 -5.95 2.20 1.40
C GLY A 244 -6.45 0.77 1.65
N ALA A 245 -5.57 -0.22 1.58
CA ALA A 245 -5.91 -1.63 1.79
C ALA A 245 -6.48 -1.89 3.18
N VAL A 246 -6.04 -1.18 4.22
CA VAL A 246 -6.54 -1.34 5.60
C VAL A 246 -8.05 -1.24 5.66
N ALA A 247 -8.63 -0.19 5.08
CA ALA A 247 -10.08 0.01 5.07
C ALA A 247 -10.80 -1.06 4.24
N ILE A 248 -10.24 -1.45 3.10
CA ILE A 248 -10.81 -2.48 2.21
C ILE A 248 -10.76 -3.85 2.87
N GLU A 249 -9.64 -4.21 3.49
CA GLU A 249 -9.47 -5.47 4.23
C GLU A 249 -10.47 -5.59 5.38
N THR A 250 -10.69 -4.48 6.11
CA THR A 250 -11.67 -4.44 7.19
C THR A 250 -13.10 -4.60 6.65
N VAL A 251 -13.48 -3.84 5.61
CA VAL A 251 -14.83 -3.88 5.02
C VAL A 251 -15.17 -5.27 4.46
N PHE A 252 -14.21 -5.92 3.80
CA PHE A 252 -14.41 -7.25 3.21
C PHE A 252 -14.02 -8.41 4.13
N SER A 253 -13.62 -8.16 5.38
CA SER A 253 -13.07 -9.18 6.28
C SER A 253 -11.97 -10.01 5.60
N TRP A 254 -11.15 -9.34 4.80
CA TRP A 254 -10.00 -9.94 4.14
C TRP A 254 -8.88 -10.15 5.15
N PRO A 255 -8.30 -11.37 5.27
CA PRO A 255 -7.27 -11.65 6.27
C PRO A 255 -5.93 -11.05 5.87
N GLY A 256 -5.86 -9.73 5.85
CA GLY A 256 -4.69 -8.97 5.46
C GLY A 256 -3.93 -8.39 6.65
N PHE A 257 -2.88 -7.70 6.33
CA PHE A 257 -1.99 -7.05 7.28
C PHE A 257 -2.65 -5.84 7.97
N GLY A 258 -3.43 -5.05 7.22
CA GLY A 258 -4.17 -3.92 7.76
C GLY A 258 -5.28 -4.35 8.72
N SER A 259 -6.01 -5.43 8.39
CA SER A 259 -7.01 -5.99 9.29
C SER A 259 -6.38 -6.52 10.58
N LEU A 260 -5.19 -7.15 10.50
CA LEU A 260 -4.43 -7.57 11.68
C LEU A 260 -4.05 -6.36 12.57
N MET A 261 -3.62 -5.24 11.97
CA MET A 261 -3.30 -4.03 12.74
C MET A 261 -4.52 -3.48 13.49
N VAL A 262 -5.67 -3.39 12.81
CA VAL A 262 -6.92 -2.91 13.42
C VAL A 262 -7.35 -3.84 14.56
N GLU A 263 -7.27 -5.15 14.37
CA GLU A 263 -7.59 -6.16 15.38
C GLU A 263 -6.64 -6.05 16.59
N ALA A 264 -5.33 -5.98 16.35
CA ALA A 264 -4.32 -5.86 17.41
C ALA A 264 -4.48 -4.57 18.23
N ILE A 265 -4.83 -3.44 17.59
CA ILE A 265 -5.11 -2.19 18.29
C ILE A 265 -6.38 -2.34 19.15
N SER A 266 -7.44 -2.95 18.60
CA SER A 266 -8.72 -3.11 19.27
C SER A 266 -8.64 -4.05 20.48
N THR A 267 -7.76 -5.06 20.42
CA THR A 267 -7.51 -6.03 21.49
C THR A 267 -6.35 -5.64 22.42
N LEU A 268 -5.75 -4.46 22.20
CA LEU A 268 -4.58 -3.97 22.96
C LEU A 268 -3.38 -4.95 22.91
N ASP A 269 -3.25 -5.70 21.82
CA ASP A 269 -2.11 -6.59 21.60
C ASP A 269 -0.87 -5.82 21.15
N PHE A 270 -0.21 -5.20 22.11
CA PHE A 270 0.92 -4.31 21.86
C PHE A 270 2.09 -4.97 21.14
N THR A 271 2.29 -6.28 21.37
CA THR A 271 3.34 -7.06 20.72
C THR A 271 3.10 -7.14 19.21
N VAL A 272 1.87 -7.46 18.82
CA VAL A 272 1.47 -7.50 17.40
C VAL A 272 1.48 -6.09 16.78
N VAL A 273 1.02 -5.06 17.51
CA VAL A 273 1.05 -3.67 17.04
C VAL A 273 2.49 -3.23 16.75
N GLN A 274 3.44 -3.49 17.67
CA GLN A 274 4.85 -3.17 17.46
C GLN A 274 5.43 -3.90 16.26
N ALA A 275 5.20 -5.21 16.15
CA ALA A 275 5.66 -6.02 15.02
C ALA A 275 5.08 -5.50 13.69
N ALA A 276 3.78 -5.22 13.64
CA ALA A 276 3.12 -4.72 12.46
C ALA A 276 3.64 -3.33 12.04
N VAL A 277 3.86 -2.40 12.97
CA VAL A 277 4.43 -1.09 12.64
C VAL A 277 5.84 -1.23 12.07
N ILE A 278 6.71 -2.04 12.68
CA ILE A 278 8.07 -2.26 12.18
C ILE A 278 8.05 -2.90 10.79
N VAL A 279 7.22 -3.92 10.56
CA VAL A 279 7.05 -4.55 9.24
C VAL A 279 6.54 -3.52 8.21
N SER A 280 5.58 -2.65 8.58
CA SER A 280 5.10 -1.56 7.72
C SER A 280 6.22 -0.60 7.30
N VAL A 281 7.04 -0.20 8.26
CA VAL A 281 8.17 0.72 8.02
C VAL A 281 9.21 0.08 7.10
N LEU A 282 9.57 -1.18 7.37
CA LEU A 282 10.50 -1.92 6.52
C LEU A 282 9.96 -2.09 5.10
N LEU A 283 8.68 -2.41 4.95
CA LEU A 283 8.02 -2.49 3.66
C LEU A 283 8.04 -1.14 2.94
N PHE A 284 7.64 -0.05 3.61
CA PHE A 284 7.62 1.30 3.04
C PHE A 284 9.01 1.75 2.57
N VAL A 285 10.04 1.54 3.39
CA VAL A 285 11.43 1.85 3.05
C VAL A 285 11.90 1.02 1.87
N SER A 286 11.59 -0.28 1.85
CA SER A 286 11.95 -1.19 0.75
C SER A 286 11.30 -0.78 -0.57
N ILE A 287 10.03 -0.41 -0.55
CA ILE A 287 9.30 0.07 -1.74
C ILE A 287 9.90 1.38 -2.25
N ASN A 288 10.14 2.36 -1.36
CA ASN A 288 10.75 3.62 -1.77
C ASN A 288 12.13 3.39 -2.38
N LEU A 289 12.95 2.53 -1.80
CA LEU A 289 14.25 2.18 -2.37
C LEU A 289 14.11 1.51 -3.74
N ALA A 290 13.16 0.59 -3.91
CA ALA A 290 12.88 -0.05 -5.20
C ALA A 290 12.42 0.97 -6.26
N VAL A 291 11.55 1.91 -5.88
CA VAL A 291 11.10 3.00 -6.74
C VAL A 291 12.25 3.92 -7.13
N ASP A 292 13.12 4.28 -6.19
CA ASP A 292 14.31 5.10 -6.48
C ASP A 292 15.28 4.42 -7.45
N VAL A 293 15.49 3.10 -7.27
CA VAL A 293 16.30 2.28 -8.20
C VAL A 293 15.63 2.23 -9.58
N LEU A 294 14.32 2.05 -9.64
CA LEU A 294 13.57 2.07 -10.88
C LEU A 294 13.73 3.41 -11.62
N TYR A 295 13.60 4.53 -10.91
CA TYR A 295 13.84 5.86 -11.48
C TYR A 295 15.26 5.99 -12.04
N ALA A 296 16.27 5.54 -11.30
CA ALA A 296 17.67 5.61 -11.75
C ALA A 296 17.97 4.73 -12.98
N LEU A 297 17.19 3.65 -13.19
CA LEU A 297 17.29 2.78 -14.36
C LEU A 297 16.56 3.36 -15.58
N VAL A 298 15.40 3.99 -15.37
CA VAL A 298 14.52 4.46 -16.46
C VAL A 298 14.93 5.86 -16.95
N ASP A 299 15.43 6.74 -16.07
CA ASP A 299 15.94 8.07 -16.45
C ASP A 299 17.45 8.20 -16.18
N PRO A 300 18.30 7.98 -17.21
CA PRO A 300 19.75 8.14 -17.08
C PRO A 300 20.21 9.59 -16.79
N ARG A 301 19.35 10.59 -16.97
CA ARG A 301 19.69 12.01 -16.71
C ARG A 301 19.85 12.31 -15.22
N ILE A 302 19.22 11.51 -14.35
CA ILE A 302 19.36 11.63 -12.89
C ILE A 302 20.80 11.25 -12.45
N ARG A 303 21.54 10.47 -13.24
CA ARG A 303 22.92 10.05 -12.97
C ARG A 303 23.95 11.18 -13.03
N TYR A 304 23.63 12.28 -13.71
CA TYR A 304 24.60 13.35 -14.03
C TYR A 304 24.37 14.66 -13.26
N ARG A 305 23.40 14.71 -12.34
CA ARG A 305 23.04 15.96 -11.66
C ARG A 305 23.41 15.98 -10.16
N GLN A 306 24.39 15.15 -9.76
CA GLN A 306 24.97 15.19 -8.42
C GLN A 306 26.48 15.16 -8.48
#